data_24420cb58410777014bd4125c97c7166
#
_entry.id   24420cb58410777014bd4125c97c7166
#
_cell.length_a   1.000
_cell.length_b   1.000
_cell.length_c   1.000
_cell.angle_alpha   90.00
_cell.angle_beta   90.00
_cell.angle_gamma   90.00
#
_symmetry.space_group_name_H-M   'P 1'
#
loop_
_entity.id
_entity.type
_entity.pdbx_description
1 polymer ?
#
loop_
_entity_poly.entity_id
_entity_poly.type
_entity_poly.pdbx_seq_one_letter_code
_entity_poly.pdbx_strand_id
1 'polypeptide(L)'
;RMVERVAESRRQVVDQSFQAGFAELAKGVLHNLGNAMTPLGVRLTTLGQRLRAAPAREVDLALAELATQSEASARSADLEEFVRLACRELASCVREAQSDVEVVQRQATIVQTALSELMRSTRNSHVVESVRLQELVVQTLEIVPDACRRRLVVDTDESLHKVGAVHVARTVLRLILQNLIINAADAVRDAGRDKGVLRFAAEIVRDSQSEQLHLQCKDDGVGIAADNLQRVFEKGFSTKSRETNYGIGLHWCANAIGALGGRIWAASEGPGLGASMHLMLPLPVRDSRSNLKY
;
A
#
# COMPACT_ATOMS: atom_id res chain seq x y z
N ARG A 1 44.38 -11.64 -22.78
CA ARG A 1 44.61 -12.40 -21.53
C ARG A 1 44.64 -11.52 -20.26
N MET A 2 45.38 -10.38 -20.25
CA MET A 2 45.41 -9.48 -19.06
C MET A 2 44.10 -8.70 -18.89
N VAL A 3 43.52 -8.21 -19.97
CA VAL A 3 42.24 -7.48 -19.99
C VAL A 3 41.06 -8.40 -19.59
N GLU A 4 41.10 -9.65 -20.03
CA GLU A 4 40.09 -10.67 -19.64
C GLU A 4 40.13 -11.00 -18.14
N ARG A 5 41.35 -11.17 -17.59
CA ARG A 5 41.52 -11.39 -16.13
C ARG A 5 41.06 -10.22 -15.28
N VAL A 6 41.32 -8.99 -15.73
CA VAL A 6 40.85 -7.77 -15.05
C VAL A 6 39.33 -7.67 -15.13
N ALA A 7 38.70 -8.02 -16.25
CA ALA A 7 37.25 -8.03 -16.41
C ALA A 7 36.60 -9.13 -15.56
N GLU A 8 37.21 -10.28 -15.46
CA GLU A 8 36.75 -11.41 -14.65
C GLU A 8 36.87 -11.13 -13.14
N SER A 9 38.00 -10.55 -12.71
CA SER A 9 38.19 -10.09 -11.32
C SER A 9 37.22 -8.98 -10.94
N ARG A 10 36.95 -8.04 -11.85
CA ARG A 10 35.94 -7.00 -11.62
C ARG A 10 34.51 -7.58 -11.48
N ARG A 11 34.17 -8.56 -12.32
CA ARG A 11 32.85 -9.28 -12.17
C ARG A 11 32.77 -10.01 -10.85
N GLN A 12 33.81 -10.70 -10.40
CA GLN A 12 33.82 -11.38 -9.10
C GLN A 12 33.69 -10.41 -7.92
N VAL A 13 34.39 -9.28 -7.94
CA VAL A 13 34.27 -8.26 -6.88
C VAL A 13 32.87 -7.63 -6.86
N VAL A 14 32.28 -7.37 -8.03
CA VAL A 14 30.89 -6.87 -8.14
C VAL A 14 29.90 -7.92 -7.63
N ASP A 15 30.06 -9.19 -7.99
CA ASP A 15 29.20 -10.29 -7.51
C ASP A 15 29.32 -10.50 -5.99
N GLN A 16 30.53 -10.46 -5.42
CA GLN A 16 30.73 -10.57 -3.97
C GLN A 16 30.16 -9.37 -3.22
N SER A 17 30.35 -8.16 -3.74
CA SER A 17 29.75 -6.94 -3.16
C SER A 17 28.24 -6.96 -3.25
N PHE A 18 27.69 -7.50 -4.35
CA PHE A 18 26.25 -7.69 -4.54
C PHE A 18 25.68 -8.74 -3.58
N GLN A 19 26.36 -9.89 -3.40
CA GLN A 19 25.94 -10.93 -2.46
C GLN A 19 25.98 -10.45 -1.01
N ALA A 20 27.00 -9.67 -0.62
CA ALA A 20 27.09 -9.10 0.72
C ALA A 20 25.97 -8.06 0.98
N GLY A 21 25.74 -7.16 0.02
CA GLY A 21 24.64 -6.18 0.09
C GLY A 21 23.25 -6.86 0.09
N PHE A 22 23.12 -7.95 -0.67
CA PHE A 22 21.91 -8.76 -0.72
C PHE A 22 21.63 -9.47 0.62
N ALA A 23 22.65 -10.06 1.26
CA ALA A 23 22.50 -10.72 2.55
C ALA A 23 22.04 -9.72 3.65
N GLU A 24 22.52 -8.48 3.60
CA GLU A 24 22.12 -7.42 4.50
C GLU A 24 20.69 -6.93 4.23
N LEU A 25 20.32 -6.76 2.96
CA LEU A 25 18.94 -6.46 2.54
C LEU A 25 17.98 -7.60 2.92
N ALA A 26 18.35 -8.86 2.67
CA ALA A 26 17.54 -10.02 3.03
C ALA A 26 17.30 -10.10 4.55
N LYS A 27 18.34 -9.82 5.36
CA LYS A 27 18.23 -9.75 6.82
C LYS A 27 17.26 -8.65 7.27
N GLY A 28 17.35 -7.47 6.65
CA GLY A 28 16.44 -6.34 6.91
C GLY A 28 14.99 -6.65 6.50
N VAL A 29 14.80 -7.25 5.32
CA VAL A 29 13.47 -7.63 4.84
C VAL A 29 12.86 -8.76 5.67
N LEU A 30 13.62 -9.81 6.03
CA LEU A 30 13.15 -10.88 6.91
C LEU A 30 12.78 -10.36 8.30
N HIS A 31 13.56 -9.42 8.84
CA HIS A 31 13.23 -8.76 10.10
C HIS A 31 11.94 -7.95 10.00
N ASN A 32 11.76 -7.19 8.91
CA ASN A 32 10.53 -6.43 8.65
C ASN A 32 9.33 -7.36 8.40
N LEU A 33 9.53 -8.49 7.73
CA LEU A 33 8.51 -9.54 7.53
C LEU A 33 8.05 -10.09 8.88
N GLY A 34 8.97 -10.45 9.77
CA GLY A 34 8.66 -10.92 11.12
C GLY A 34 7.87 -9.87 11.93
N ASN A 35 8.27 -8.62 11.84
CA ASN A 35 7.59 -7.51 12.51
C ASN A 35 6.19 -7.23 11.92
N ALA A 36 5.96 -7.46 10.63
CA ALA A 36 4.66 -7.31 9.99
C ALA A 36 3.73 -8.51 10.26
N MET A 37 4.28 -9.72 10.41
CA MET A 37 3.49 -10.94 10.65
C MET A 37 2.98 -11.02 12.10
N THR A 38 3.72 -10.55 13.09
CA THR A 38 3.31 -10.61 14.49
C THR A 38 1.99 -9.87 14.75
N PRO A 39 1.79 -8.62 14.31
CA PRO A 39 0.50 -7.94 14.43
C PRO A 39 -0.64 -8.61 13.65
N LEU A 40 -0.35 -9.23 12.50
CA LEU A 40 -1.33 -10.03 11.75
C LEU A 40 -1.90 -11.17 12.60
N GLY A 41 -1.01 -11.95 13.23
CA GLY A 41 -1.42 -13.05 14.09
C GLY A 41 -2.28 -12.59 15.27
N VAL A 42 -1.90 -11.50 15.92
CA VAL A 42 -2.67 -10.92 17.04
C VAL A 42 -4.06 -10.47 16.58
N ARG A 43 -4.16 -9.75 15.46
CA ARG A 43 -5.46 -9.28 14.95
C ARG A 43 -6.37 -10.43 14.53
N LEU A 44 -5.85 -11.44 13.83
CA LEU A 44 -6.64 -12.63 13.46
C LEU A 44 -7.16 -13.37 14.70
N THR A 45 -6.34 -13.47 15.75
CA THR A 45 -6.74 -14.07 17.02
C THR A 45 -7.85 -13.25 17.69
N THR A 46 -7.68 -11.93 17.78
CA THR A 46 -8.67 -11.01 18.36
C THR A 46 -9.99 -11.04 17.57
N LEU A 47 -9.92 -11.00 16.24
CA LEU A 47 -11.08 -11.13 15.35
C LEU A 47 -11.83 -12.44 15.61
N GLY A 48 -11.10 -13.56 15.68
CA GLY A 48 -11.68 -14.86 15.97
C GLY A 48 -12.34 -14.93 17.36
N GLN A 49 -11.77 -14.28 18.37
CA GLN A 49 -12.38 -14.19 19.71
C GLN A 49 -13.65 -13.35 19.71
N ARG A 50 -13.65 -12.18 19.05
CA ARG A 50 -14.84 -11.31 18.95
C ARG A 50 -15.99 -11.99 18.23
N LEU A 51 -15.72 -12.65 17.09
CA LEU A 51 -16.76 -13.38 16.36
C LEU A 51 -17.36 -14.55 17.16
N ARG A 52 -16.56 -15.20 18.00
CA ARG A 52 -17.08 -16.27 18.89
C ARG A 52 -17.88 -15.73 20.06
N ALA A 53 -17.58 -14.53 20.55
CA ALA A 53 -18.28 -13.87 21.64
C ALA A 53 -19.53 -13.11 21.17
N ALA A 54 -19.77 -13.03 19.86
CA ALA A 54 -20.92 -12.34 19.30
C ALA A 54 -22.23 -13.06 19.68
N PRO A 55 -23.28 -12.38 20.16
CA PRO A 55 -24.50 -12.97 20.75
C PRO A 55 -25.46 -13.53 19.68
N ALA A 56 -24.95 -14.19 18.63
CA ALA A 56 -25.79 -14.70 17.54
C ALA A 56 -26.75 -15.81 18.00
N ARG A 57 -26.23 -16.75 18.81
CA ARG A 57 -27.02 -17.87 19.34
C ARG A 57 -28.10 -17.41 20.31
N GLU A 58 -27.79 -16.42 21.11
CA GLU A 58 -28.71 -15.83 22.08
C GLU A 58 -29.85 -15.12 21.35
N VAL A 59 -29.58 -14.44 20.25
CA VAL A 59 -30.60 -13.83 19.38
C VAL A 59 -31.50 -14.89 18.77
N ASP A 60 -30.97 -15.97 18.25
CA ASP A 60 -31.74 -17.06 17.64
C ASP A 60 -32.68 -17.70 18.67
N LEU A 61 -32.24 -17.91 19.93
CA LEU A 61 -33.05 -18.45 21.02
C LEU A 61 -34.17 -17.48 21.42
N ALA A 62 -33.87 -16.20 21.54
CA ALA A 62 -34.85 -15.18 21.89
C ALA A 62 -35.92 -15.04 20.79
N LEU A 63 -35.54 -15.08 19.52
CA LEU A 63 -36.47 -15.05 18.38
C LEU A 63 -37.37 -16.29 18.35
N ALA A 64 -36.80 -17.48 18.63
CA ALA A 64 -37.59 -18.72 18.71
C ALA A 64 -38.59 -18.68 19.84
N GLU A 65 -38.24 -18.12 21.01
CA GLU A 65 -39.16 -17.95 22.13
C GLU A 65 -40.30 -16.94 21.81
N LEU A 66 -39.95 -15.80 21.19
CA LEU A 66 -40.93 -14.82 20.70
C LEU A 66 -41.95 -15.41 19.72
N ALA A 67 -41.49 -16.29 18.82
CA ALA A 67 -42.35 -16.94 17.82
C ALA A 67 -43.37 -17.92 18.44
N THR A 68 -43.14 -18.41 19.66
CA THR A 68 -44.02 -19.36 20.37
C THR A 68 -44.98 -18.67 21.31
N GLN A 69 -44.84 -17.39 21.63
CA GLN A 69 -45.69 -16.64 22.52
C GLN A 69 -46.91 -16.12 21.79
N SER A 70 -48.11 -16.43 22.34
CA SER A 70 -49.43 -16.12 21.74
C SER A 70 -50.03 -14.80 22.22
N GLU A 71 -49.50 -14.16 23.27
CA GLU A 71 -50.05 -12.93 23.86
C GLU A 71 -48.94 -11.94 24.25
N ALA A 72 -49.27 -10.62 24.17
CA ALA A 72 -48.40 -9.55 24.64
C ALA A 72 -48.21 -9.62 26.17
N SER A 73 -47.10 -10.13 26.62
CA SER A 73 -46.69 -10.20 28.02
C SER A 73 -45.48 -9.30 28.30
N ALA A 74 -45.24 -8.95 29.58
CA ALA A 74 -44.03 -8.21 29.98
C ALA A 74 -42.75 -8.92 29.48
N ARG A 75 -42.74 -10.26 29.48
CA ARG A 75 -41.64 -11.09 28.98
C ARG A 75 -41.41 -10.94 27.46
N SER A 76 -42.48 -10.73 26.70
CA SER A 76 -42.37 -10.46 25.25
C SER A 76 -41.70 -9.13 25.00
N ALA A 77 -42.01 -8.09 25.76
CA ALA A 77 -41.37 -6.78 25.66
C ALA A 77 -39.87 -6.83 26.05
N ASP A 78 -39.52 -7.59 27.10
CA ASP A 78 -38.13 -7.78 27.53
C ASP A 78 -37.30 -8.53 26.46
N LEU A 79 -37.91 -9.56 25.83
CA LEU A 79 -37.26 -10.29 24.74
C LEU A 79 -37.03 -9.42 23.49
N GLU A 80 -38.02 -8.59 23.12
CA GLU A 80 -37.87 -7.65 22.00
C GLU A 80 -36.76 -6.64 22.26
N GLU A 81 -36.68 -6.09 23.49
CA GLU A 81 -35.60 -5.17 23.87
C GLU A 81 -34.23 -5.87 23.84
N PHE A 82 -34.16 -7.10 24.37
CA PHE A 82 -32.95 -7.91 24.31
C PHE A 82 -32.49 -8.14 22.86
N VAL A 83 -33.41 -8.59 21.97
CA VAL A 83 -33.10 -8.81 20.55
C VAL A 83 -32.60 -7.52 19.90
N ARG A 84 -33.25 -6.38 20.20
CA ARG A 84 -32.87 -5.08 19.67
C ARG A 84 -31.45 -4.68 20.09
N LEU A 85 -31.07 -4.88 21.34
CA LEU A 85 -29.73 -4.59 21.87
C LEU A 85 -28.70 -5.54 21.30
N ALA A 86 -28.95 -6.83 21.26
CA ALA A 86 -28.07 -7.84 20.73
C ALA A 86 -27.83 -7.68 19.22
N CYS A 87 -28.86 -7.30 18.45
CA CYS A 87 -28.69 -6.95 17.02
C CYS A 87 -27.79 -5.72 16.81
N ARG A 88 -27.86 -4.71 17.69
CA ARG A 88 -26.94 -3.56 17.64
C ARG A 88 -25.51 -3.98 17.92
N GLU A 89 -25.27 -4.85 18.87
CA GLU A 89 -23.97 -5.38 19.22
C GLU A 89 -23.41 -6.25 18.08
N LEU A 90 -24.22 -7.13 17.49
CA LEU A 90 -23.86 -7.87 16.29
C LEU A 90 -23.45 -6.95 15.14
N ALA A 91 -24.23 -5.91 14.87
CA ALA A 91 -23.92 -4.95 13.82
C ALA A 91 -22.61 -4.19 14.10
N SER A 92 -22.28 -3.90 15.36
CA SER A 92 -20.99 -3.32 15.75
C SER A 92 -19.86 -4.31 15.54
N CYS A 93 -20.01 -5.56 16.01
CA CYS A 93 -19.05 -6.64 15.84
C CYS A 93 -18.73 -6.87 14.35
N VAL A 94 -19.72 -6.88 13.48
CA VAL A 94 -19.53 -7.04 12.03
C VAL A 94 -18.73 -5.87 11.43
N ARG A 95 -19.05 -4.62 11.80
CA ARG A 95 -18.30 -3.45 11.30
C ARG A 95 -16.84 -3.46 11.76
N GLU A 96 -16.58 -3.81 13.01
CA GLU A 96 -15.24 -3.93 13.56
C GLU A 96 -14.47 -5.08 12.89
N ALA A 97 -15.13 -6.23 12.68
CA ALA A 97 -14.56 -7.36 11.96
C ALA A 97 -14.17 -6.99 10.51
N GLN A 98 -15.03 -6.25 9.81
CA GLN A 98 -14.73 -5.76 8.46
C GLN A 98 -13.48 -4.85 8.45
N SER A 99 -13.38 -3.94 9.42
CA SER A 99 -12.21 -3.07 9.58
C SER A 99 -10.93 -3.86 9.85
N ASP A 100 -10.98 -4.87 10.72
CA ASP A 100 -9.85 -5.74 11.02
C ASP A 100 -9.40 -6.54 9.80
N VAL A 101 -10.34 -7.08 9.02
CA VAL A 101 -10.06 -7.79 7.75
C VAL A 101 -9.35 -6.89 6.74
N GLU A 102 -9.80 -5.64 6.58
CA GLU A 102 -9.16 -4.68 5.69
C GLU A 102 -7.69 -4.39 6.09
N VAL A 103 -7.43 -4.28 7.38
CA VAL A 103 -6.06 -4.09 7.90
C VAL A 103 -5.19 -5.32 7.64
N VAL A 104 -5.73 -6.52 7.91
CA VAL A 104 -5.04 -7.79 7.64
C VAL A 104 -4.71 -7.94 6.17
N GLN A 105 -5.64 -7.63 5.27
CA GLN A 105 -5.42 -7.69 3.82
C GLN A 105 -4.31 -6.74 3.36
N ARG A 106 -4.31 -5.49 3.87
CA ARG A 106 -3.24 -4.52 3.57
C ARG A 106 -1.87 -5.03 4.02
N GLN A 107 -1.77 -5.56 5.22
CA GLN A 107 -0.51 -6.10 5.75
C GLN A 107 -0.05 -7.34 4.99
N ALA A 108 -0.96 -8.25 4.63
CA ALA A 108 -0.66 -9.42 3.83
C ALA A 108 -0.08 -9.03 2.46
N THR A 109 -0.61 -7.98 1.83
CA THR A 109 -0.08 -7.45 0.57
C THR A 109 1.37 -6.96 0.73
N ILE A 110 1.68 -6.24 1.81
CA ILE A 110 3.04 -5.77 2.10
C ILE A 110 4.00 -6.95 2.27
N VAL A 111 3.58 -7.98 3.01
CA VAL A 111 4.35 -9.21 3.23
C VAL A 111 4.61 -9.96 1.92
N GLN A 112 3.57 -10.17 1.10
CA GLN A 112 3.69 -10.82 -0.21
C GLN A 112 4.63 -10.08 -1.14
N THR A 113 4.60 -8.77 -1.10
CA THR A 113 5.48 -7.90 -1.88
C THR A 113 6.93 -8.06 -1.46
N ALA A 114 7.22 -7.93 -0.17
CA ALA A 114 8.56 -8.09 0.38
C ALA A 114 9.13 -9.47 0.06
N LEU A 115 8.31 -10.53 0.15
CA LEU A 115 8.68 -11.89 -0.21
C LEU A 115 8.98 -12.04 -1.72
N SER A 116 8.15 -11.42 -2.57
CA SER A 116 8.34 -11.44 -4.03
C SER A 116 9.63 -10.73 -4.45
N GLU A 117 10.00 -9.65 -3.77
CA GLU A 117 11.26 -8.94 -3.99
C GLU A 117 12.47 -9.79 -3.58
N LEU A 118 12.42 -10.46 -2.43
CA LEU A 118 13.46 -11.41 -2.01
C LEU A 118 13.64 -12.54 -3.03
N MET A 119 12.55 -13.15 -3.49
CA MET A 119 12.59 -14.23 -4.47
C MET A 119 13.09 -13.78 -5.85
N ARG A 120 12.84 -12.53 -6.24
CA ARG A 120 13.37 -11.93 -7.49
C ARG A 120 14.85 -11.61 -7.41
N SER A 121 15.33 -11.13 -6.27
CA SER A 121 16.77 -10.88 -6.05
C SER A 121 17.61 -12.14 -6.14
N THR A 122 17.04 -13.32 -5.87
CA THR A 122 17.72 -14.61 -6.00
C THR A 122 17.70 -15.20 -7.40
N ARG A 123 16.83 -14.69 -8.32
CA ARG A 123 16.66 -15.22 -9.68
C ARG A 123 16.81 -14.15 -10.77
N ASN A 124 17.93 -13.49 -10.87
CA ASN A 124 18.28 -12.56 -11.96
C ASN A 124 17.35 -11.34 -12.14
N SER A 125 17.97 -10.18 -11.99
CA SER A 125 17.65 -8.88 -12.58
C SER A 125 16.23 -8.34 -12.34
N HIS A 126 16.18 -7.13 -11.85
CA HIS A 126 15.07 -6.20 -12.01
C HIS A 126 14.56 -6.29 -13.46
N VAL A 127 13.52 -7.06 -13.70
CA VAL A 127 12.90 -7.10 -15.03
C VAL A 127 12.27 -5.73 -15.23
N VAL A 128 13.05 -4.88 -15.87
CA VAL A 128 12.60 -3.59 -16.35
C VAL A 128 11.72 -3.87 -17.56
N GLU A 129 10.45 -3.55 -17.45
CA GLU A 129 9.45 -3.76 -18.48
C GLU A 129 9.06 -2.42 -19.10
N SER A 130 8.66 -2.44 -20.35
CA SER A 130 8.04 -1.29 -21.00
C SER A 130 6.63 -1.09 -20.44
N VAL A 131 6.39 0.01 -19.73
CA VAL A 131 5.16 0.28 -18.99
C VAL A 131 4.57 1.61 -19.44
N ARG A 132 3.29 1.63 -19.76
CA ARG A 132 2.50 2.86 -19.89
C ARG A 132 1.90 3.20 -18.53
N LEU A 133 2.28 4.35 -17.98
CA LEU A 133 1.91 4.75 -16.62
C LEU A 133 0.40 4.80 -16.41
N GLN A 134 -0.34 5.29 -17.39
CA GLN A 134 -1.79 5.35 -17.32
C GLN A 134 -2.43 3.96 -17.19
N GLU A 135 -1.98 2.99 -18.00
CA GLU A 135 -2.46 1.60 -17.90
C GLU A 135 -2.13 1.00 -16.54
N LEU A 136 -0.94 1.32 -16.01
CA LEU A 136 -0.51 0.85 -14.70
C LEU A 136 -1.38 1.43 -13.57
N VAL A 137 -1.75 2.72 -13.64
CA VAL A 137 -2.66 3.36 -12.67
C VAL A 137 -4.03 2.68 -12.70
N VAL A 138 -4.61 2.47 -13.90
CA VAL A 138 -5.92 1.78 -14.06
C VAL A 138 -5.87 0.38 -13.46
N GLN A 139 -4.88 -0.43 -13.82
CA GLN A 139 -4.72 -1.79 -13.28
C GLN A 139 -4.48 -1.81 -11.77
N THR A 140 -3.84 -0.77 -11.23
CA THR A 140 -3.64 -0.66 -9.79
C THR A 140 -4.96 -0.37 -9.08
N LEU A 141 -5.81 0.48 -9.66
CA LEU A 141 -7.14 0.77 -9.12
C LEU A 141 -8.05 -0.45 -9.06
N GLU A 142 -7.91 -1.40 -9.99
CA GLU A 142 -8.70 -2.64 -10.00
C GLU A 142 -8.43 -3.54 -8.78
N ILE A 143 -7.20 -3.48 -8.23
CA ILE A 143 -6.79 -4.29 -7.08
C ILE A 143 -6.88 -3.55 -5.74
N VAL A 144 -7.18 -2.25 -5.76
CA VAL A 144 -7.43 -1.46 -4.53
C VAL A 144 -8.80 -1.82 -3.97
N PRO A 145 -8.94 -1.94 -2.63
CA PRO A 145 -10.23 -2.23 -1.98
C PRO A 145 -11.34 -1.29 -2.44
N ASP A 146 -12.54 -1.84 -2.69
CA ASP A 146 -13.69 -1.07 -3.19
C ASP A 146 -14.04 0.14 -2.33
N ALA A 147 -13.89 0.04 -1.00
CA ALA A 147 -14.13 1.13 -0.08
C ALA A 147 -13.19 2.32 -0.34
N CYS A 148 -11.91 2.07 -0.65
CA CYS A 148 -10.94 3.10 -1.00
C CYS A 148 -11.23 3.67 -2.39
N ARG A 149 -11.51 2.80 -3.38
CA ARG A 149 -11.79 3.19 -4.76
C ARG A 149 -13.03 4.09 -4.86
N ARG A 150 -14.11 3.79 -4.14
CA ARG A 150 -15.34 4.59 -4.13
C ARG A 150 -15.16 5.98 -3.52
N ARG A 151 -14.16 6.15 -2.67
CA ARG A 151 -13.85 7.43 -2.02
C ARG A 151 -13.02 8.37 -2.89
N LEU A 152 -12.39 7.87 -3.94
CA LEU A 152 -11.51 8.66 -4.79
C LEU A 152 -12.11 8.88 -6.18
N VAL A 153 -12.08 10.13 -6.63
CA VAL A 153 -12.17 10.50 -8.03
C VAL A 153 -10.74 10.59 -8.55
N VAL A 154 -10.37 9.63 -9.40
CA VAL A 154 -9.00 9.58 -9.93
C VAL A 154 -8.95 10.38 -11.23
N ASP A 155 -8.06 11.38 -11.23
CA ASP A 155 -7.78 12.25 -12.36
C ASP A 155 -6.36 11.96 -12.87
N THR A 156 -6.23 11.71 -14.16
CA THR A 156 -4.94 11.49 -14.82
C THR A 156 -4.64 12.65 -15.75
N ASP A 157 -3.60 13.41 -15.42
CA ASP A 157 -3.14 14.51 -16.25
C ASP A 157 -2.65 14.01 -17.63
N GLU A 158 -2.80 14.85 -18.66
CA GLU A 158 -2.30 14.53 -20.01
C GLU A 158 -0.81 14.20 -20.06
N SER A 159 -0.03 14.67 -19.09
CA SER A 159 1.39 14.40 -18.98
C SER A 159 1.70 12.89 -18.87
N LEU A 160 0.81 12.09 -18.23
CA LEU A 160 0.97 10.63 -18.20
C LEU A 160 0.97 10.01 -19.59
N HIS A 161 0.18 10.55 -20.52
CA HIS A 161 0.17 10.12 -21.91
C HIS A 161 1.40 10.60 -22.68
N LYS A 162 1.81 11.85 -22.45
CA LYS A 162 2.97 12.48 -23.13
C LYS A 162 4.29 11.79 -22.81
N VAL A 163 4.43 11.24 -21.61
CA VAL A 163 5.61 10.47 -21.20
C VAL A 163 5.76 9.18 -22.01
N GLY A 164 4.66 8.61 -22.50
CA GLY A 164 4.66 7.39 -23.29
C GLY A 164 5.01 6.14 -22.46
N ALA A 165 5.67 5.17 -23.11
CA ALA A 165 6.12 3.96 -22.43
C ALA A 165 7.50 4.17 -21.81
N VAL A 166 7.63 3.85 -20.52
CA VAL A 166 8.87 3.93 -19.74
C VAL A 166 9.34 2.54 -19.33
N HIS A 167 10.66 2.37 -19.21
CA HIS A 167 11.26 1.11 -18.79
C HIS A 167 11.48 1.14 -17.27
N VAL A 168 10.62 0.45 -16.51
CA VAL A 168 10.63 0.46 -15.04
C VAL A 168 10.31 -0.92 -14.46
N ALA A 169 10.65 -1.14 -13.21
CA ALA A 169 10.24 -2.32 -12.46
C ALA A 169 8.73 -2.27 -12.17
N ARG A 170 7.91 -2.72 -13.16
CA ARG A 170 6.44 -2.62 -13.16
C ARG A 170 5.79 -3.07 -11.85
N THR A 171 6.18 -4.23 -11.34
CA THR A 171 5.56 -4.80 -10.12
C THR A 171 5.83 -3.91 -8.92
N VAL A 172 7.07 -3.43 -8.75
CA VAL A 172 7.44 -2.55 -7.63
C VAL A 172 6.68 -1.24 -7.72
N LEU A 173 6.66 -0.61 -8.91
CA LEU A 173 5.95 0.65 -9.11
C LEU A 173 4.44 0.49 -8.87
N ARG A 174 3.81 -0.61 -9.32
CA ARG A 174 2.39 -0.90 -9.06
C ARG A 174 2.08 -0.95 -7.57
N LEU A 175 2.94 -1.57 -6.77
CA LEU A 175 2.74 -1.72 -5.34
C LEU A 175 2.94 -0.40 -4.58
N ILE A 176 3.88 0.42 -5.04
CA ILE A 176 4.04 1.78 -4.54
C ILE A 176 2.76 2.58 -4.82
N LEU A 177 2.26 2.56 -6.07
CA LEU A 177 1.02 3.23 -6.45
C LEU A 177 -0.16 2.75 -5.60
N GLN A 178 -0.29 1.44 -5.37
CA GLN A 178 -1.34 0.89 -4.50
C GLN A 178 -1.27 1.47 -3.09
N ASN A 179 -0.09 1.54 -2.48
CA ASN A 179 0.10 2.17 -1.18
C ASN A 179 -0.30 3.65 -1.17
N LEU A 180 0.11 4.40 -2.20
CA LEU A 180 -0.20 5.83 -2.30
C LEU A 180 -1.71 6.06 -2.49
N ILE A 181 -2.39 5.26 -3.30
CA ILE A 181 -3.84 5.33 -3.51
C ILE A 181 -4.59 5.05 -2.20
N ILE A 182 -4.20 4.02 -1.45
CA ILE A 182 -4.81 3.70 -0.16
C ILE A 182 -4.59 4.83 0.83
N ASN A 183 -3.37 5.39 0.90
CA ASN A 183 -3.06 6.51 1.78
C ASN A 183 -3.87 7.76 1.44
N ALA A 184 -4.09 8.06 0.15
CA ALA A 184 -4.93 9.15 -0.31
C ALA A 184 -6.40 8.95 0.10
N ALA A 185 -6.94 7.74 -0.09
CA ALA A 185 -8.31 7.42 0.33
C ALA A 185 -8.50 7.57 1.85
N ASP A 186 -7.50 7.18 2.62
CA ASP A 186 -7.49 7.38 4.07
C ASP A 186 -7.42 8.87 4.42
N ALA A 187 -6.56 9.66 3.75
CA ALA A 187 -6.42 11.10 3.98
C ALA A 187 -7.73 11.86 3.68
N VAL A 188 -8.47 11.44 2.66
CA VAL A 188 -9.82 11.99 2.35
C VAL A 188 -10.82 11.63 3.45
N ARG A 189 -10.81 10.38 3.94
CA ARG A 189 -11.66 9.97 5.06
C ARG A 189 -11.36 10.77 6.33
N ASP A 190 -10.07 10.91 6.66
CA ASP A 190 -9.61 11.60 7.86
C ASP A 190 -9.87 13.12 7.78
N ALA A 191 -10.06 13.67 6.56
CA ALA A 191 -10.58 15.00 6.33
C ALA A 191 -12.11 15.12 6.52
N GLY A 192 -12.80 14.04 6.88
CA GLY A 192 -14.26 14.01 7.07
C GLY A 192 -15.05 14.06 5.77
N ARG A 193 -14.45 13.70 4.63
CA ARG A 193 -15.11 13.77 3.31
C ARG A 193 -15.43 12.38 2.77
N ASP A 194 -16.60 12.26 2.13
CA ASP A 194 -17.05 11.01 1.49
C ASP A 194 -16.27 10.76 0.18
N LYS A 195 -15.91 11.82 -0.54
CA LYS A 195 -15.16 11.76 -1.78
C LYS A 195 -14.07 12.84 -1.83
N GLY A 196 -12.94 12.48 -2.42
CA GLY A 196 -11.83 13.37 -2.72
C GLY A 196 -11.24 13.09 -4.09
N VAL A 197 -10.30 13.93 -4.51
CA VAL A 197 -9.61 13.84 -5.80
C VAL A 197 -8.19 13.34 -5.59
N LEU A 198 -7.79 12.35 -6.37
CA LEU A 198 -6.41 11.90 -6.49
C LEU A 198 -5.94 12.12 -7.92
N ARG A 199 -4.99 13.04 -8.12
CA ARG A 199 -4.43 13.39 -9.43
C ARG A 199 -3.06 12.77 -9.60
N PHE A 200 -2.85 12.17 -10.78
CA PHE A 200 -1.55 11.67 -11.23
C PHE A 200 -1.00 12.53 -12.35
N ALA A 201 0.26 12.92 -12.24
CA ALA A 201 1.02 13.61 -13.29
C ALA A 201 2.41 12.98 -13.41
N ALA A 202 3.01 13.02 -14.61
CA ALA A 202 4.35 12.49 -14.84
C ALA A 202 5.12 13.32 -15.86
N GLU A 203 6.44 13.38 -15.69
CA GLU A 203 7.35 14.02 -16.64
C GLU A 203 8.67 13.26 -16.70
N ILE A 204 9.36 13.39 -17.83
CA ILE A 204 10.75 12.93 -17.96
C ILE A 204 11.67 14.12 -17.71
N VAL A 205 12.39 14.04 -16.61
CA VAL A 205 13.43 15.01 -16.26
C VAL A 205 14.74 14.54 -16.91
N ARG A 206 15.33 15.40 -17.74
CA ARG A 206 16.57 15.13 -18.45
C ARG A 206 17.67 16.03 -17.92
N ASP A 207 18.77 15.43 -17.54
CA ASP A 207 20.01 16.16 -17.36
C ASP A 207 21.05 15.70 -18.41
N SER A 208 22.26 16.28 -18.38
CA SER A 208 23.30 16.00 -19.38
C SER A 208 23.73 14.53 -19.45
N GLN A 209 23.41 13.69 -18.47
CA GLN A 209 23.91 12.32 -18.35
C GLN A 209 22.83 11.29 -18.02
N SER A 210 21.62 11.69 -17.64
CA SER A 210 20.56 10.79 -17.19
C SER A 210 19.16 11.26 -17.57
N GLU A 211 18.29 10.28 -17.80
CA GLU A 211 16.83 10.50 -17.87
C GLU A 211 16.21 9.91 -16.60
N GLN A 212 15.30 10.64 -15.99
CA GLN A 212 14.58 10.23 -14.79
C GLN A 212 13.08 10.42 -15.00
N LEU A 213 12.30 9.45 -14.57
CA LEU A 213 10.86 9.59 -14.47
C LEU A 213 10.52 10.30 -13.17
N HIS A 214 9.86 11.44 -13.24
CA HIS A 214 9.21 12.09 -12.12
C HIS A 214 7.71 11.78 -12.19
N LEU A 215 7.18 11.08 -11.17
CA LEU A 215 5.77 10.78 -11.03
C LEU A 215 5.24 11.47 -9.78
N GLN A 216 4.13 12.16 -9.91
CA GLN A 216 3.44 12.87 -8.83
C GLN A 216 2.06 12.25 -8.59
N CYS A 217 1.73 12.04 -7.32
CA CYS A 217 0.40 11.64 -6.84
C CYS A 217 -0.08 12.71 -5.86
N LYS A 218 -1.07 13.53 -6.23
CA LYS A 218 -1.60 14.62 -5.41
C LYS A 218 -3.02 14.30 -4.97
N ASP A 219 -3.23 14.23 -3.65
CA ASP A 219 -4.55 14.16 -3.04
C ASP A 219 -5.00 15.52 -2.49
N ASP A 220 -6.30 15.64 -2.26
CA ASP A 220 -6.94 16.78 -1.61
C ASP A 220 -7.40 16.42 -0.18
N GLY A 221 -6.74 15.45 0.48
CA GLY A 221 -7.04 14.95 1.81
C GLY A 221 -6.69 15.90 2.95
N VAL A 222 -6.49 15.33 4.14
CA VAL A 222 -6.20 16.05 5.39
C VAL A 222 -4.88 16.85 5.37
N GLY A 223 -4.00 16.56 4.39
CA GLY A 223 -2.67 17.19 4.29
C GLY A 223 -1.66 16.69 5.32
N ILE A 224 -0.46 17.27 5.29
CA ILE A 224 0.66 16.87 6.15
C ILE A 224 1.23 18.15 6.78
N ALA A 225 1.37 18.16 8.12
CA ALA A 225 2.05 19.22 8.83
C ALA A 225 3.54 19.29 8.45
N ALA A 226 4.12 20.48 8.37
CA ALA A 226 5.50 20.70 7.93
C ALA A 226 6.52 19.83 8.69
N ASP A 227 6.37 19.70 10.01
CA ASP A 227 7.25 18.88 10.85
C ASP A 227 7.18 17.38 10.55
N ASN A 228 6.13 16.93 9.86
CA ASN A 228 5.90 15.53 9.53
C ASN A 228 6.32 15.15 8.10
N LEU A 229 6.62 16.13 7.22
CA LEU A 229 6.92 15.86 5.81
C LEU A 229 8.09 14.88 5.59
N GLN A 230 9.12 14.95 6.43
CA GLN A 230 10.24 14.00 6.39
C GLN A 230 9.92 12.72 7.16
N ARG A 231 9.21 12.85 8.28
CA ARG A 231 8.93 11.76 9.22
C ARG A 231 7.93 10.74 8.68
N VAL A 232 7.07 11.11 7.71
CA VAL A 232 6.10 10.17 7.11
C VAL A 232 6.73 8.95 6.45
N PHE A 233 8.04 9.00 6.16
CA PHE A 233 8.82 7.88 5.64
C PHE A 233 9.60 7.11 6.70
N GLU A 234 9.59 7.56 7.96
CA GLU A 234 10.24 6.86 9.07
C GLU A 234 9.46 5.59 9.44
N LYS A 235 10.20 4.56 9.86
CA LYS A 235 9.61 3.30 10.30
C LYS A 235 8.71 3.51 11.53
N GLY A 236 7.46 3.07 11.41
CA GLY A 236 6.50 3.14 12.53
C GLY A 236 5.90 4.52 12.75
N PHE A 237 6.22 5.52 11.93
CA PHE A 237 5.57 6.83 11.98
C PHE A 237 4.17 6.76 11.37
N SER A 238 3.18 7.19 12.12
CA SER A 238 1.79 7.36 11.67
C SER A 238 1.13 8.47 12.50
N THR A 239 0.41 9.36 11.84
CA THR A 239 -0.47 10.33 12.49
C THR A 239 -1.86 9.75 12.79
N LYS A 240 -2.13 8.55 12.27
CA LYS A 240 -3.39 7.80 12.47
C LYS A 240 -3.30 6.97 13.76
N SER A 241 -4.46 6.58 14.32
CA SER A 241 -4.49 5.75 15.52
C SER A 241 -3.64 4.48 15.33
N ARG A 242 -2.86 4.11 16.35
CA ARG A 242 -1.98 2.91 16.32
C ARG A 242 -2.75 1.61 16.10
N GLU A 243 -4.05 1.60 16.33
CA GLU A 243 -4.90 0.43 16.14
C GLU A 243 -5.11 0.07 14.67
N THR A 244 -4.99 1.04 13.76
CA THR A 244 -5.29 0.84 12.33
C THR A 244 -4.09 1.00 11.39
N ASN A 245 -2.99 1.65 11.83
CA ASN A 245 -1.84 1.94 10.95
C ASN A 245 -0.50 1.88 11.68
N TYR A 246 0.38 0.98 11.25
CA TYR A 246 1.71 0.74 11.83
C TYR A 246 2.83 1.61 11.23
N GLY A 247 2.53 2.58 10.36
CA GLY A 247 3.53 3.43 9.73
C GLY A 247 4.56 2.69 8.87
N ILE A 248 4.16 1.56 8.24
CA ILE A 248 5.07 0.71 7.45
C ILE A 248 4.98 1.05 5.96
N GLY A 249 3.81 1.47 5.46
CA GLY A 249 3.54 1.61 4.02
C GLY A 249 4.46 2.61 3.30
N LEU A 250 4.56 3.85 3.77
CA LEU A 250 5.42 4.87 3.16
C LEU A 250 6.91 4.59 3.41
N HIS A 251 7.27 4.04 4.57
CA HIS A 251 8.63 3.58 4.84
C HIS A 251 9.06 2.50 3.83
N TRP A 252 8.18 1.52 3.56
CA TRP A 252 8.43 0.52 2.53
C TRP A 252 8.58 1.16 1.14
N CYS A 253 7.70 2.10 0.76
CA CYS A 253 7.82 2.81 -0.52
C CYS A 253 9.18 3.49 -0.66
N ALA A 254 9.68 4.14 0.40
CA ALA A 254 10.99 4.80 0.38
C ALA A 254 12.14 3.81 0.17
N ASN A 255 12.11 2.66 0.84
CA ASN A 255 13.11 1.60 0.67
C ASN A 255 13.05 0.99 -0.72
N ALA A 256 11.86 0.69 -1.25
CA ALA A 256 11.67 0.09 -2.57
C ALA A 256 12.15 1.02 -3.69
N ILE A 257 11.83 2.31 -3.62
CA ILE A 257 12.30 3.32 -4.57
C ILE A 257 13.82 3.50 -4.45
N GLY A 258 14.37 3.55 -3.24
CA GLY A 258 15.82 3.64 -3.00
C GLY A 258 16.58 2.45 -3.60
N ALA A 259 16.05 1.23 -3.48
CA ALA A 259 16.62 0.03 -4.09
C ALA A 259 16.65 0.09 -5.65
N LEU A 260 15.74 0.86 -6.25
CA LEU A 260 15.72 1.14 -7.70
C LEU A 260 16.62 2.34 -8.10
N GLY A 261 17.40 2.88 -7.15
CA GLY A 261 18.24 4.06 -7.37
C GLY A 261 17.48 5.37 -7.46
N GLY A 262 16.19 5.37 -7.06
CA GLY A 262 15.31 6.52 -7.06
C GLY A 262 15.15 7.17 -5.69
N ARG A 263 14.22 8.12 -5.60
CA ARG A 263 13.82 8.78 -4.35
C ARG A 263 12.33 9.07 -4.31
N ILE A 264 11.77 9.13 -3.10
CA ILE A 264 10.39 9.55 -2.83
C ILE A 264 10.43 10.67 -1.79
N TRP A 265 9.53 11.65 -1.94
CA TRP A 265 9.33 12.71 -0.93
C TRP A 265 7.87 13.17 -0.93
N ALA A 266 7.48 13.82 0.14
CA ALA A 266 6.15 14.41 0.30
C ALA A 266 6.24 15.93 0.25
N ALA A 267 5.20 16.58 -0.28
CA ALA A 267 4.96 18.00 -0.22
C ALA A 267 3.51 18.26 0.21
N SER A 268 3.28 19.26 1.05
CA SER A 268 1.95 19.69 1.46
C SER A 268 2.03 21.14 1.92
N GLU A 269 0.99 21.90 1.62
CA GLU A 269 0.86 23.30 2.09
C GLU A 269 0.36 23.38 3.54
N GLY A 270 0.05 22.23 4.14
CA GLY A 270 -0.37 22.10 5.53
C GLY A 270 -1.66 21.30 5.73
N PRO A 271 -2.11 21.20 6.98
CA PRO A 271 -3.35 20.51 7.30
C PRO A 271 -4.56 21.07 6.56
N GLY A 272 -5.38 20.19 5.98
CA GLY A 272 -6.59 20.52 5.22
C GLY A 272 -6.34 20.86 3.75
N LEU A 273 -5.07 20.96 3.30
CA LEU A 273 -4.70 21.39 1.94
C LEU A 273 -4.22 20.26 1.04
N GLY A 274 -4.42 19.02 1.47
CA GLY A 274 -3.98 17.83 0.74
C GLY A 274 -2.47 17.63 0.76
N ALA A 275 -2.01 16.58 0.10
CA ALA A 275 -0.60 16.25 -0.01
C ALA A 275 -0.23 15.80 -1.43
N SER A 276 1.05 15.96 -1.78
CA SER A 276 1.63 15.44 -3.01
C SER A 276 2.77 14.50 -2.66
N MET A 277 2.70 13.27 -3.17
CA MET A 277 3.81 12.33 -3.13
C MET A 277 4.54 12.37 -4.47
N HIS A 278 5.85 12.55 -4.41
CA HIS A 278 6.71 12.66 -5.57
C HIS A 278 7.67 11.47 -5.61
N LEU A 279 7.76 10.83 -6.76
CA LEU A 279 8.67 9.71 -7.01
C LEU A 279 9.62 10.11 -8.14
N MET A 280 10.92 9.89 -7.94
CA MET A 280 11.93 10.06 -8.98
C MET A 280 12.61 8.71 -9.21
N LEU A 281 12.59 8.21 -10.44
CA LEU A 281 13.15 6.92 -10.83
C LEU A 281 14.12 7.12 -11.99
N PRO A 282 15.35 6.58 -11.92
CA PRO A 282 16.24 6.58 -13.05
C PRO A 282 15.67 5.69 -14.16
N LEU A 283 15.73 6.18 -15.39
CA LEU A 283 15.39 5.40 -16.57
C LEU A 283 16.67 4.84 -17.19
N PRO A 284 16.66 3.59 -17.68
CA PRO A 284 17.81 3.06 -18.38
C PRO A 284 18.10 3.89 -19.62
N VAL A 285 19.37 4.22 -19.84
CA VAL A 285 19.81 4.94 -21.03
C VAL A 285 19.36 4.16 -22.27
N ARG A 286 18.58 4.79 -23.14
CA ARG A 286 18.19 4.21 -24.42
C ARG A 286 19.48 4.00 -25.24
N ASP A 287 19.92 2.77 -25.35
CA ASP A 287 20.97 2.42 -26.29
C ASP A 287 20.42 2.63 -27.70
N SER A 288 20.87 3.69 -28.35
CA SER A 288 20.45 4.09 -29.71
C SER A 288 20.79 3.04 -30.79
N ARG A 289 21.34 1.88 -30.38
CA ARG A 289 21.80 0.81 -31.27
C ARG A 289 20.85 -0.37 -31.45
N SER A 290 19.69 -0.38 -30.79
CA SER A 290 18.74 -1.50 -30.95
C SER A 290 17.68 -1.32 -32.06
N ASN A 291 17.76 -0.27 -32.87
CA ASN A 291 16.84 -0.05 -34.01
C ASN A 291 17.39 -0.57 -35.36
N LEU A 292 18.22 -1.59 -35.33
CA LEU A 292 18.63 -2.28 -36.58
C LEU A 292 18.58 -3.80 -36.34
N LYS A 293 17.42 -4.38 -36.55
CA LYS A 293 17.18 -5.73 -37.11
C LYS A 293 15.76 -6.21 -36.75
N TYR A 294 14.98 -6.26 -37.65
CA TYR A 294 14.10 -7.06 -38.50
C TYR A 294 12.80 -6.34 -38.84
#